data_35810531f69ecc3d4d4c15c6e8b9b6de
#
_entry.id   35810531f69ecc3d4d4c15c6e8b9b6de
#
_cell.length_a   1.000
_cell.length_b   1.000
_cell.length_c   1.000
_cell.angle_alpha   90.00
_cell.angle_beta   90.00
_cell.angle_gamma   90.00
#
_symmetry.space_group_name_H-M   'P 1'
#
loop_
_entity.id
_entity.type
_entity.pdbx_description
1 polymer ?
#
loop_
_entity_poly.entity_id
_entity_poly.type
_entity_poly.pdbx_seq_one_letter_code
_entity_poly.pdbx_strand_id
1 'polypeptide(L)'
;MILNYQNLAKIIPIIKLELFGNQYSILVKTNQIKNILLILKNHYNYQFKVLTCISGVDYPDKLYRFSLVYELLSIKFNSRLKVKIITDEITPILTAETVFSGATWWECEIWDMFGIFFF
;
A
#
# COMPACT_ATOMS: atom_id res chain seq x y z
N MET A 1 -15.72 12.69 9.77
CA MET A 1 -16.02 11.31 10.19
C MET A 1 -14.72 10.55 10.33
N ILE A 2 -14.52 9.87 11.45
CA ILE A 2 -13.32 9.07 11.70
C ILE A 2 -13.61 7.63 11.28
N LEU A 3 -12.76 7.08 10.41
CA LEU A 3 -12.86 5.68 10.01
C LEU A 3 -12.38 4.76 11.14
N ASN A 4 -13.07 3.65 11.33
CA ASN A 4 -12.66 2.64 12.30
C ASN A 4 -11.72 1.63 11.62
N TYR A 5 -10.40 1.88 11.74
CA TYR A 5 -9.41 1.03 11.13
C TYR A 5 -9.23 -0.33 11.81
N GLN A 6 -9.69 -0.46 13.04
CA GLN A 6 -9.63 -1.74 13.75
C GLN A 6 -10.50 -2.81 13.08
N ASN A 7 -11.58 -2.39 12.45
CA ASN A 7 -12.44 -3.31 11.71
C ASN A 7 -11.84 -3.77 10.38
N LEU A 8 -10.78 -3.11 9.89
CA LEU A 8 -10.09 -3.56 8.69
C LEU A 8 -9.54 -4.98 8.81
N ALA A 9 -9.09 -5.36 10.00
CA ALA A 9 -8.55 -6.70 10.22
C ALA A 9 -9.57 -7.81 9.99
N LYS A 10 -10.85 -7.49 10.05
CA LYS A 10 -11.94 -8.44 9.76
C LYS A 10 -12.20 -8.62 8.26
N ILE A 11 -11.79 -7.65 7.47
CA ILE A 11 -12.06 -7.58 6.04
C ILE A 11 -10.84 -7.96 5.23
N ILE A 12 -9.66 -7.52 5.68
CA ILE A 12 -8.40 -7.66 4.97
C ILE A 12 -7.40 -8.45 5.82
N PRO A 13 -6.61 -9.34 5.21
CA PRO A 13 -5.53 -10.03 5.93
C PRO A 13 -4.40 -9.05 6.24
N ILE A 14 -4.37 -8.52 7.45
CA ILE A 14 -3.36 -7.58 7.93
C ILE A 14 -2.37 -8.33 8.81
N ILE A 15 -1.06 -8.13 8.56
CA ILE A 15 0.00 -8.67 9.41
C ILE A 15 0.14 -7.81 10.65
N LYS A 16 0.15 -6.49 10.47
CA LYS A 16 0.35 -5.55 11.57
C LYS A 16 -0.37 -4.23 11.28
N LEU A 17 -1.03 -3.70 12.29
CA LEU A 17 -1.64 -2.37 12.26
C LEU A 17 -0.83 -1.45 13.16
N GLU A 18 -0.34 -0.36 12.62
CA GLU A 18 0.43 0.63 13.36
C GLU A 18 -0.25 2.00 13.28
N LEU A 19 -0.17 2.74 14.38
CA LEU A 19 -0.57 4.14 14.42
C LEU A 19 0.68 4.97 14.70
N PHE A 20 1.04 5.84 13.75
CA PHE A 20 2.15 6.75 13.90
C PHE A 20 1.67 8.18 13.67
N GLY A 21 1.79 9.02 14.69
CA GLY A 21 1.15 10.32 14.67
C GLY A 21 -0.37 10.15 14.58
N ASN A 22 -0.98 10.80 13.61
CA ASN A 22 -2.42 10.70 13.36
C ASN A 22 -2.76 9.82 12.13
N GLN A 23 -1.79 9.05 11.64
CA GLN A 23 -1.97 8.22 10.46
C GLN A 23 -1.81 6.74 10.79
N TYR A 24 -2.74 5.94 10.25
CA TYR A 24 -2.65 4.49 10.35
C TYR A 24 -1.82 3.92 9.21
N SER A 25 -1.05 2.87 9.54
CA SER A 25 -0.28 2.08 8.58
C SER A 25 -0.63 0.62 8.76
N ILE A 26 -0.86 -0.08 7.66
CA ILE A 26 -1.08 -1.53 7.69
C ILE A 26 0.04 -2.22 6.94
N LEU A 27 0.55 -3.31 7.51
CA LEU A 27 1.53 -4.18 6.88
C LEU A 27 0.81 -5.39 6.33
N VAL A 28 0.97 -5.67 5.05
CA VAL A 28 0.29 -6.77 4.36
C VAL A 28 1.27 -7.61 3.57
N LYS A 29 0.85 -8.79 3.16
CA LYS A 29 1.68 -9.67 2.33
C LYS A 29 1.79 -9.13 0.90
N THR A 30 2.97 -9.28 0.32
CA THR A 30 3.28 -8.79 -1.02
C THR A 30 2.36 -9.37 -2.09
N ASN A 31 2.03 -10.65 -2.01
CA ASN A 31 1.21 -11.31 -3.02
C ASN A 31 -0.27 -10.92 -2.98
N GLN A 32 -0.70 -10.20 -1.95
CA GLN A 32 -2.09 -9.80 -1.78
C GLN A 32 -2.33 -8.32 -2.01
N ILE A 33 -1.29 -7.57 -2.35
CA ILE A 33 -1.36 -6.09 -2.43
C ILE A 33 -2.43 -5.61 -3.40
N LYS A 34 -2.52 -6.20 -4.57
CA LYS A 34 -3.51 -5.81 -5.59
C LYS A 34 -4.94 -5.98 -5.08
N ASN A 35 -5.23 -7.14 -4.48
CA ASN A 35 -6.56 -7.43 -3.96
C ASN A 35 -6.93 -6.50 -2.80
N ILE A 36 -5.96 -6.21 -1.94
CA ILE A 36 -6.16 -5.31 -0.80
C ILE A 36 -6.45 -3.89 -1.28
N LEU A 37 -5.70 -3.40 -2.26
CA LEU A 37 -5.95 -2.08 -2.83
C LEU A 37 -7.32 -2.01 -3.50
N LEU A 38 -7.72 -3.06 -4.19
CA LEU A 38 -9.03 -3.12 -4.83
C LEU A 38 -10.17 -3.07 -3.80
N ILE A 39 -10.04 -3.83 -2.71
CA ILE A 39 -11.01 -3.83 -1.62
C ILE A 39 -11.11 -2.44 -0.98
N LEU A 40 -9.98 -1.82 -0.66
CA LEU A 40 -9.96 -0.49 -0.04
C LEU A 40 -10.57 0.57 -0.94
N LYS A 41 -10.36 0.46 -2.26
CA LYS A 41 -10.94 1.39 -3.22
C LYS A 41 -12.45 1.27 -3.30
N ASN A 42 -12.97 0.05 -3.33
CA ASN A 42 -14.37 -0.21 -3.62
C ASN A 42 -15.24 -0.44 -2.39
N HIS A 43 -14.65 -0.68 -1.21
CA HIS A 43 -15.42 -0.94 0.00
C HIS A 43 -16.21 0.29 0.43
N TYR A 44 -17.50 0.12 0.65
CA TYR A 44 -18.43 1.22 0.95
C TYR A 44 -18.00 2.06 2.16
N ASN A 45 -17.46 1.43 3.19
CA ASN A 45 -17.10 2.11 4.44
C ASN A 45 -15.75 2.83 4.39
N TYR A 46 -14.93 2.60 3.37
CA TYR A 46 -13.57 3.15 3.30
C TYR A 46 -13.36 4.03 2.08
N GLN A 47 -13.69 3.57 0.90
CA GLN A 47 -13.66 4.31 -0.35
C GLN A 47 -12.39 5.13 -0.58
N PHE A 48 -11.23 4.46 -0.50
CA PHE A 48 -9.95 5.09 -0.83
C PHE A 48 -9.80 5.20 -2.35
N LYS A 49 -10.33 6.25 -2.93
CA LYS A 49 -10.38 6.45 -4.38
C LYS A 49 -9.12 7.06 -4.97
N VAL A 50 -8.25 7.64 -4.14
CA VAL A 50 -7.05 8.33 -4.60
C VAL A 50 -5.81 7.63 -4.07
N LEU A 51 -4.91 7.26 -4.99
CA LEU A 51 -3.55 6.85 -4.65
C LEU A 51 -2.67 8.10 -4.70
N THR A 52 -2.22 8.57 -3.53
CA THR A 52 -1.42 9.80 -3.44
C THR A 52 -0.02 9.58 -3.96
N CYS A 53 0.62 8.50 -3.54
CA CYS A 53 1.95 8.12 -4.05
C CYS A 53 2.29 6.68 -3.67
N ILE A 54 3.34 6.16 -4.32
CA ILE A 54 4.01 4.92 -3.93
C ILE A 54 5.47 5.28 -3.67
N SER A 55 5.96 4.95 -2.48
CA SER A 55 7.34 5.24 -2.07
C SER A 55 8.08 3.96 -1.75
N GLY A 56 9.37 3.92 -2.08
CA GLY A 56 10.25 2.83 -1.71
C GLY A 56 11.17 3.21 -0.57
N VAL A 57 11.44 2.27 0.32
CA VAL A 57 12.39 2.44 1.42
C VAL A 57 13.36 1.26 1.40
N ASP A 58 14.64 1.56 1.54
CA ASP A 58 15.70 0.56 1.57
C ASP A 58 16.23 0.39 3.00
N TYR A 59 16.20 -0.86 3.48
CA TYR A 59 16.78 -1.25 4.76
C TYR A 59 17.91 -2.25 4.51
N PRO A 60 19.15 -1.77 4.24
CA PRO A 60 20.24 -2.65 3.79
C PRO A 60 20.59 -3.77 4.77
N ASP A 61 20.34 -3.58 6.06
CA ASP A 61 20.70 -4.54 7.10
C ASP A 61 19.69 -5.68 7.25
N LYS A 62 18.55 -5.61 6.55
CA LYS A 62 17.50 -6.61 6.66
C LYS A 62 17.57 -7.61 5.50
N LEU A 63 17.12 -8.84 5.76
CA LEU A 63 17.04 -9.89 4.75
C LEU A 63 16.09 -9.48 3.60
N TYR A 64 14.88 -9.01 3.95
CA TYR A 64 13.99 -8.39 2.99
C TYR A 64 14.28 -6.89 2.99
N ARG A 65 15.07 -6.49 2.02
CA ARG A 65 15.70 -5.18 1.99
C ARG A 65 14.74 -4.04 1.73
N PHE A 66 13.77 -4.24 0.82
CA PHE A 66 12.91 -3.16 0.37
C PHE A 66 11.55 -3.17 1.04
N SER A 67 11.04 -1.99 1.30
CA SER A 67 9.66 -1.77 1.74
C SER A 67 8.99 -0.79 0.80
N LEU A 68 7.81 -1.14 0.32
CA LEU A 68 6.99 -0.22 -0.47
C LEU A 68 5.84 0.30 0.37
N VAL A 69 5.59 1.58 0.26
CA VAL A 69 4.50 2.27 0.96
C VAL A 69 3.55 2.87 -0.07
N TYR A 70 2.32 2.40 -0.04
CA TYR A 70 1.23 2.96 -0.86
C TYR A 70 0.42 3.90 0.02
N GLU A 71 0.41 5.18 -0.33
CA GLU A 71 -0.38 6.17 0.40
C GLU A 71 -1.72 6.39 -0.27
N LEU A 72 -2.79 6.12 0.47
CA LEU A 72 -4.16 6.23 -0.02
C LEU A 72 -4.91 7.37 0.67
N LEU A 73 -5.79 7.99 -0.07
CA LEU A 73 -6.64 9.07 0.42
C LEU A 73 -8.10 8.77 0.14
N SER A 74 -8.94 8.85 1.18
CA SER A 74 -10.38 8.85 1.04
C SER A 74 -10.89 10.27 1.16
N ILE A 75 -11.35 10.84 0.05
CA ILE A 75 -11.90 12.19 0.03
C ILE A 75 -13.24 12.24 0.77
N LYS A 76 -14.06 11.20 0.58
CA LYS A 76 -15.39 11.14 1.21
C LYS A 76 -15.33 11.19 2.72
N PHE A 77 -14.37 10.46 3.33
CA PHE A 77 -14.24 10.38 4.78
C PHE A 77 -13.09 11.21 5.34
N ASN A 78 -12.40 11.95 4.47
CA ASN A 78 -11.25 12.79 4.83
C ASN A 78 -10.22 12.02 5.66
N SER A 79 -9.83 10.86 5.18
CA SER A 79 -8.92 9.95 5.88
C SER A 79 -7.79 9.48 4.97
N ARG A 80 -6.64 9.22 5.58
CA ARG A 80 -5.47 8.70 4.90
C ARG A 80 -5.06 7.37 5.50
N LEU A 81 -4.52 6.51 4.66
CA LEU A 81 -4.03 5.19 5.08
C LEU A 81 -2.77 4.87 4.31
N LYS A 82 -1.78 4.31 5.01
CA LYS A 82 -0.58 3.77 4.39
C LYS A 82 -0.67 2.25 4.37
N VAL A 83 -0.47 1.68 3.19
CA VAL A 83 -0.38 0.22 3.02
C VAL A 83 1.08 -0.11 2.73
N LYS A 84 1.70 -0.91 3.58
CA LYS A 84 3.11 -1.28 3.46
C LYS A 84 3.24 -2.74 3.07
N ILE A 85 4.21 -3.02 2.21
CA ILE A 85 4.66 -4.37 1.92
C ILE A 85 6.16 -4.44 2.08
N ILE A 86 6.66 -5.61 2.43
CA ILE A 86 8.10 -5.87 2.53
C ILE A 86 8.47 -6.86 1.44
N THR A 87 9.50 -6.54 0.68
CA THR A 87 9.95 -7.37 -0.44
C THR A 87 11.47 -7.43 -0.51
N ASP A 88 11.98 -8.38 -1.26
CA ASP A 88 13.39 -8.51 -1.55
C ASP A 88 13.72 -7.93 -2.94
N GLU A 89 14.97 -8.12 -3.37
CA GLU A 89 15.47 -7.60 -4.65
C GLU A 89 14.96 -8.38 -5.86
N ILE A 90 14.49 -9.59 -5.67
CA ILE A 90 14.22 -10.55 -6.75
C ILE A 90 12.73 -10.72 -7.00
N THR A 91 11.92 -10.72 -5.95
CA THR A 91 10.49 -11.02 -6.04
C THR A 91 9.75 -9.93 -6.81
N PRO A 92 9.07 -10.26 -7.92
CA PRO A 92 8.26 -9.28 -8.63
C PRO A 92 6.95 -9.01 -7.86
N ILE A 93 6.41 -7.82 -8.09
CA ILE A 93 5.20 -7.35 -7.41
C ILE A 93 4.12 -7.11 -8.47
N LEU A 94 2.88 -7.49 -8.15
CA LEU A 94 1.75 -7.21 -9.02
C LEU A 94 1.53 -5.70 -9.14
N THR A 95 1.34 -5.24 -10.37
CA THR A 95 1.10 -3.82 -10.63
C THR A 95 -0.23 -3.35 -10.03
N ALA A 96 -0.24 -2.15 -9.51
CA ALA A 96 -1.45 -1.49 -9.02
C ALA A 96 -2.13 -0.65 -10.11
N GLU A 97 -1.63 -0.66 -11.35
CA GLU A 97 -2.15 0.13 -12.45
C GLU A 97 -3.62 -0.17 -12.74
N THR A 98 -4.02 -1.43 -12.63
CA THR A 98 -5.41 -1.84 -12.87
C THR A 98 -6.39 -1.31 -11.82
N VAL A 99 -5.89 -0.99 -10.64
CA VAL A 99 -6.70 -0.42 -9.55
C VAL A 99 -6.65 1.10 -9.58
N PHE A 100 -5.44 1.65 -9.70
CA PHE A 100 -5.19 3.09 -9.77
C PHE A 100 -4.32 3.38 -10.99
N SER A 101 -4.89 4.02 -12.00
CA SER A 101 -4.17 4.29 -13.26
C SER A 101 -2.92 5.17 -13.06
N GLY A 102 -2.93 6.05 -12.07
CA GLY A 102 -1.78 6.90 -11.76
C GLY A 102 -0.59 6.16 -11.15
N ALA A 103 -0.75 4.89 -10.79
CA ALA A 103 0.32 4.10 -10.18
C ALA A 103 1.48 3.84 -11.14
N THR A 104 1.27 3.88 -12.45
CA THR A 104 2.28 3.57 -13.48
C THR A 104 3.55 4.42 -13.29
N TRP A 105 3.39 5.72 -13.09
CA TRP A 105 4.53 6.62 -12.93
C TRP A 105 5.31 6.34 -11.65
N TRP A 106 4.62 6.08 -10.54
CA TRP A 106 5.26 5.75 -9.28
C TRP A 106 5.99 4.41 -9.36
N GLU A 107 5.43 3.43 -10.04
CA GLU A 107 6.06 2.13 -10.26
C GLU A 107 7.31 2.25 -11.13
N CYS A 108 7.27 3.09 -12.17
CA CYS A 108 8.44 3.38 -13.00
C CYS A 108 9.58 4.01 -12.18
N GLU A 109 9.25 4.96 -11.31
CA GLU A 109 10.24 5.57 -10.42
C GLU A 109 10.91 4.54 -9.52
N ILE A 110 10.11 3.64 -8.92
CA ILE A 110 10.65 2.59 -8.05
C ILE A 110 11.51 1.60 -8.82
N TRP A 111 11.11 1.24 -10.05
CA TRP A 111 11.93 0.42 -10.93
C TRP A 111 13.30 1.06 -11.19
N ASP A 112 13.30 2.35 -11.51
CA ASP A 112 14.54 3.06 -11.82
C ASP A 112 15.45 3.20 -10.60
N MET A 113 14.88 3.44 -9.42
CA MET A 113 15.65 3.74 -8.21
C MET A 113 16.07 2.48 -7.44
N PHE A 114 15.24 1.46 -7.42
CA PHE A 114 15.46 0.26 -6.59
C PHE A 114 15.55 -1.05 -7.38
N GLY A 115 15.15 -1.06 -8.63
CA GLY A 115 15.16 -2.27 -9.44
C GLY A 115 14.05 -3.28 -9.10
N ILE A 116 12.98 -2.84 -8.46
CA ILE A 116 11.83 -3.69 -8.15
C ILE A 116 10.95 -3.83 -9.39
N PHE A 117 10.68 -5.06 -9.81
CA PHE A 117 9.88 -5.34 -11.00
C PHE A 117 8.40 -5.43 -10.67
N PHE A 118 7.59 -4.73 -11.46
CA PHE A 118 6.12 -4.78 -11.39
C PHE A 118 5.56 -5.46 -12.64
N PHE A 119 4.58 -6.34 -12.45
CA PHE A 119 3.99 -7.07 -13.56
C PHE A 119 2.46 -7.10 -13.54
#